data_2f5e7a9abde5afae8bb48973875fe989
#
_entry.id   2f5e7a9abde5afae8bb48973875fe989
#
_cell.length_a   1.000
_cell.length_b   1.000
_cell.length_c   1.000
_cell.angle_alpha   90.00
_cell.angle_beta   90.00
_cell.angle_gamma   90.00
#
_symmetry.space_group_name_H-M   'P 1'
#
loop_
_entity.id
_entity.type
_entity.pdbx_description
1 polymer ?
#
loop_
_entity_poly.entity_id
_entity_poly.type
_entity_poly.pdbx_seq_one_letter_code
_entity_poly.pdbx_strand_id
1 'polypeptide(L)'
;MIAILTRTLLLLCLLVTVSCQPSLPTNIEPDIAYPVPEFTLIERSGKTVTKADLLGKVWVASFVFTRCSGPCPAVTATVARLQSELTNEPNVRFVTFTIDPDRDTPDELKKYADRFRADPERWLFLTGKEAIVHELATSGFKLLAMKKPGGAAGDEFDHSSRLAVIDKAGIIRGYYDGMPTTRDGAAEAFEGNLKKLRQHVATLLK
;
A
#
# COMPACT_ATOMS: atom_id res chain seq x y z
N MET A 1 88.18 1.67 -21.18
CA MET A 1 86.98 1.52 -22.00
C MET A 1 85.84 1.33 -21.05
N ILE A 2 85.06 2.39 -20.86
CA ILE A 2 84.04 2.56 -19.83
C ILE A 2 82.68 2.32 -20.46
N ALA A 3 81.96 1.29 -19.98
CA ALA A 3 80.57 1.01 -20.37
C ALA A 3 79.62 1.71 -19.41
N ILE A 4 78.88 2.67 -19.93
CA ILE A 4 77.85 3.41 -19.17
C ILE A 4 76.52 2.62 -19.20
N LEU A 5 76.08 2.19 -18.01
CA LEU A 5 74.82 1.50 -17.82
C LEU A 5 73.71 2.53 -17.51
N THR A 6 72.88 2.85 -18.48
CA THR A 6 71.73 3.69 -18.28
C THR A 6 70.55 2.87 -17.74
N ARG A 7 70.17 3.08 -16.46
CA ARG A 7 68.97 2.57 -15.83
C ARG A 7 67.79 3.47 -16.20
N THR A 8 66.94 2.98 -17.07
CA THR A 8 65.63 3.58 -17.35
C THR A 8 64.64 3.18 -16.28
N LEU A 9 64.24 4.13 -15.45
CA LEU A 9 63.19 3.96 -14.41
C LEU A 9 61.82 4.15 -15.04
N LEU A 10 61.10 3.05 -15.31
CA LEU A 10 59.69 3.13 -15.78
C LEU A 10 58.79 3.45 -14.58
N LEU A 11 58.28 4.68 -14.49
CA LEU A 11 57.25 5.06 -13.57
C LEU A 11 55.87 4.56 -14.13
N LEU A 12 55.37 3.49 -13.51
CA LEU A 12 54.01 2.99 -13.83
C LEU A 12 52.98 3.82 -13.07
N CYS A 13 52.40 4.84 -13.73
CA CYS A 13 51.26 5.58 -13.22
C CYS A 13 50.01 4.71 -13.24
N LEU A 14 49.62 4.15 -12.08
CA LEU A 14 48.31 3.51 -11.92
C LEU A 14 47.24 4.61 -11.94
N LEU A 15 46.59 4.79 -13.08
CA LEU A 15 45.36 5.57 -13.18
C LEU A 15 44.20 4.78 -12.57
N VAL A 16 43.87 5.07 -11.32
CA VAL A 16 42.64 4.59 -10.67
C VAL A 16 41.48 5.38 -11.31
N THR A 17 40.85 4.82 -12.32
CA THR A 17 39.58 5.34 -12.84
C THR A 17 38.48 5.00 -11.84
N VAL A 18 38.08 5.96 -11.02
CA VAL A 18 36.84 5.87 -10.24
C VAL A 18 35.68 5.86 -11.24
N SER A 19 35.23 4.66 -11.55
CA SER A 19 34.00 4.48 -12.35
C SER A 19 32.81 4.90 -11.50
N CYS A 20 32.36 6.14 -11.67
CA CYS A 20 31.08 6.60 -11.17
C CYS A 20 30.01 5.95 -12.05
N GLN A 21 29.59 4.71 -11.69
CA GLN A 21 28.42 4.09 -12.32
C GLN A 21 27.20 4.85 -11.81
N PRO A 22 26.40 5.47 -12.70
CA PRO A 22 25.10 5.96 -12.31
C PRO A 22 24.28 4.74 -11.86
N SER A 23 23.86 4.75 -10.59
CA SER A 23 22.90 3.77 -10.10
C SER A 23 21.63 3.90 -10.93
N LEU A 24 21.37 2.93 -11.80
CA LEU A 24 20.10 2.82 -12.50
C LEU A 24 18.98 2.84 -11.47
N PRO A 25 17.91 3.61 -11.69
CA PRO A 25 16.76 3.58 -10.81
C PRO A 25 16.22 2.14 -10.79
N THR A 26 16.26 1.52 -9.61
CA THR A 26 15.71 0.18 -9.37
C THR A 26 14.25 0.20 -9.77
N ASN A 27 13.90 -0.60 -10.78
CA ASN A 27 12.56 -1.03 -11.20
C ASN A 27 11.40 -0.33 -10.45
N ILE A 28 11.04 0.85 -10.93
CA ILE A 28 9.70 1.40 -10.72
C ILE A 28 8.83 0.56 -11.66
N GLU A 29 7.89 -0.22 -11.11
CA GLU A 29 6.84 -0.81 -11.92
C GLU A 29 6.25 0.26 -12.84
N PRO A 30 5.79 -0.10 -14.07
CA PRO A 30 5.30 0.88 -15.02
C PRO A 30 4.31 1.80 -14.33
N ASP A 31 4.44 3.11 -14.51
CA ASP A 31 3.69 4.17 -13.84
C ASP A 31 2.19 3.85 -13.84
N ILE A 32 1.73 3.19 -12.80
CA ILE A 32 0.30 3.02 -12.55
C ILE A 32 -0.23 4.41 -12.22
N ALA A 33 -1.14 4.90 -13.04
CA ALA A 33 -1.71 6.23 -12.89
C ALA A 33 -3.22 6.18 -13.15
N TYR A 34 -3.96 5.56 -12.21
CA TYR A 34 -5.42 5.56 -12.26
C TYR A 34 -5.98 6.56 -11.27
N PRO A 35 -6.76 7.55 -11.71
CA PRO A 35 -7.44 8.44 -10.78
C PRO A 35 -8.47 7.63 -9.97
N VAL A 36 -8.45 7.80 -8.64
CA VAL A 36 -9.54 7.31 -7.79
C VAL A 36 -10.81 8.06 -8.18
N PRO A 37 -11.93 7.37 -8.50
CA PRO A 37 -13.20 8.02 -8.77
C PRO A 37 -13.70 8.87 -7.59
N GLU A 38 -14.60 9.80 -7.86
CA GLU A 38 -15.30 10.51 -6.81
C GLU A 38 -16.17 9.55 -6.00
N PHE A 39 -16.16 9.72 -4.69
CA PHE A 39 -17.02 8.96 -3.79
C PHE A 39 -17.52 9.85 -2.64
N THR A 40 -18.63 9.43 -2.06
CA THR A 40 -19.17 9.96 -0.81
C THR A 40 -19.61 8.77 0.03
N LEU A 41 -18.91 8.54 1.13
CA LEU A 41 -19.10 7.38 2.00
C LEU A 41 -19.22 7.84 3.47
N ILE A 42 -19.57 6.91 4.34
CA ILE A 42 -19.75 7.17 5.78
C ILE A 42 -18.58 6.52 6.53
N GLU A 43 -17.90 7.30 7.32
CA GLU A 43 -16.83 6.86 8.22
C GLU A 43 -17.43 6.23 9.50
N ARG A 44 -16.69 5.35 10.16
CA ARG A 44 -17.11 4.67 11.42
C ARG A 44 -17.55 5.62 12.53
N SER A 45 -17.19 6.90 12.47
CA SER A 45 -17.70 7.94 13.38
C SER A 45 -19.09 8.50 13.00
N GLY A 46 -19.64 8.04 11.86
CA GLY A 46 -20.86 8.56 11.28
C GLY A 46 -20.68 9.81 10.40
N LYS A 47 -19.46 10.32 10.27
CA LYS A 47 -19.17 11.47 9.41
C LYS A 47 -19.12 11.06 7.96
N THR A 48 -19.61 11.95 7.08
CA THR A 48 -19.43 11.82 5.63
C THR A 48 -17.98 12.10 5.27
N VAL A 49 -17.40 11.25 4.42
CA VAL A 49 -16.05 11.39 3.86
C VAL A 49 -16.13 11.29 2.34
N THR A 50 -15.45 12.18 1.67
CA THR A 50 -15.34 12.26 0.21
C THR A 50 -13.89 12.05 -0.21
N LYS A 51 -13.65 11.83 -1.50
CA LYS A 51 -12.30 11.83 -2.04
C LYS A 51 -11.58 13.16 -1.77
N ALA A 52 -12.29 14.29 -1.83
CA ALA A 52 -11.73 15.63 -1.62
C ALA A 52 -11.09 15.77 -0.22
N ASP A 53 -11.61 15.06 0.80
CA ASP A 53 -11.07 15.08 2.16
C ASP A 53 -9.70 14.39 2.27
N LEU A 54 -9.33 13.59 1.26
CA LEU A 54 -8.05 12.87 1.18
C LEU A 54 -7.02 13.56 0.27
N LEU A 55 -7.42 14.59 -0.47
CA LEU A 55 -6.46 15.34 -1.31
C LEU A 55 -5.39 16.02 -0.45
N GLY A 56 -4.19 16.11 -1.00
CA GLY A 56 -3.01 16.62 -0.27
C GLY A 56 -2.37 15.61 0.69
N LYS A 57 -2.96 14.40 0.83
CA LYS A 57 -2.41 13.30 1.63
C LYS A 57 -1.96 12.17 0.72
N VAL A 58 -0.90 11.48 1.11
CA VAL A 58 -0.57 10.16 0.57
C VAL A 58 -1.34 9.13 1.40
N TRP A 59 -2.00 8.19 0.76
CA TRP A 59 -2.79 7.24 1.52
C TRP A 59 -2.71 5.81 0.98
N VAL A 60 -2.93 4.86 1.89
CA VAL A 60 -2.94 3.42 1.61
C VAL A 60 -4.36 2.91 1.76
N ALA A 61 -4.89 2.34 0.68
CA ALA A 61 -6.23 1.77 0.64
C ALA A 61 -6.22 0.25 0.82
N SER A 62 -7.24 -0.26 1.50
CA SER A 62 -7.55 -1.69 1.63
C SER A 62 -9.05 -1.93 1.51
N PHE A 63 -9.43 -3.13 1.07
CA PHE A 63 -10.82 -3.57 0.98
C PHE A 63 -11.01 -4.84 1.82
N VAL A 64 -11.93 -4.80 2.78
CA VAL A 64 -12.18 -5.90 3.73
C VAL A 64 -13.67 -6.03 4.01
N PHE A 65 -14.07 -7.05 4.76
CA PHE A 65 -15.34 -7.08 5.47
C PHE A 65 -15.12 -7.65 6.88
N THR A 66 -15.89 -7.16 7.86
CA THR A 66 -15.56 -7.37 9.28
C THR A 66 -15.71 -8.82 9.74
N ARG A 67 -16.56 -9.61 9.04
CA ARG A 67 -16.88 -11.01 9.34
C ARG A 67 -16.03 -12.02 8.58
N CYS A 68 -15.08 -11.56 7.78
CA CYS A 68 -14.18 -12.43 7.02
C CYS A 68 -13.41 -13.37 7.95
N SER A 69 -13.50 -14.67 7.69
CA SER A 69 -12.72 -15.71 8.37
C SER A 69 -11.38 -16.01 7.68
N GLY A 70 -11.14 -15.40 6.53
CA GLY A 70 -9.98 -15.62 5.68
C GLY A 70 -8.93 -14.48 5.76
N PRO A 71 -8.62 -13.82 4.64
CA PRO A 71 -7.48 -12.90 4.53
C PRO A 71 -7.62 -11.56 5.25
N CYS A 72 -8.86 -11.05 5.46
CA CYS A 72 -9.07 -9.68 5.97
C CYS A 72 -8.35 -9.37 7.28
N PRO A 73 -8.35 -10.25 8.31
CA PRO A 73 -7.62 -9.96 9.54
C PRO A 73 -6.11 -9.79 9.32
N ALA A 74 -5.51 -10.58 8.42
CA ALA A 74 -4.09 -10.48 8.10
C ALA A 74 -3.77 -9.17 7.33
N VAL A 75 -4.61 -8.80 6.35
CA VAL A 75 -4.50 -7.51 5.64
C VAL A 75 -4.63 -6.35 6.62
N THR A 76 -5.60 -6.39 7.51
CA THR A 76 -5.82 -5.32 8.50
C THR A 76 -4.65 -5.23 9.49
N ALA A 77 -4.10 -6.36 9.94
CA ALA A 77 -2.89 -6.39 10.77
C ALA A 77 -1.67 -5.77 10.07
N THR A 78 -1.54 -5.99 8.75
CA THR A 78 -0.50 -5.34 7.93
C THR A 78 -0.68 -3.83 7.90
N VAL A 79 -1.92 -3.33 7.73
CA VAL A 79 -2.19 -1.89 7.77
C VAL A 79 -1.91 -1.31 9.15
N ALA A 80 -2.25 -2.03 10.24
CA ALA A 80 -1.91 -1.62 11.62
C ALA A 80 -0.39 -1.50 11.81
N ARG A 81 0.38 -2.45 11.28
CA ARG A 81 1.84 -2.39 11.28
C ARG A 81 2.35 -1.17 10.51
N LEU A 82 1.86 -0.93 9.30
CA LEU A 82 2.24 0.24 8.49
C LEU A 82 1.89 1.55 9.20
N GLN A 83 0.74 1.63 9.86
CA GLN A 83 0.35 2.79 10.70
C GLN A 83 1.40 3.07 11.77
N SER A 84 1.88 2.04 12.45
CA SER A 84 2.92 2.17 13.49
C SER A 84 4.28 2.57 12.91
N GLU A 85 4.69 1.94 11.79
CA GLU A 85 5.98 2.21 11.14
C GLU A 85 6.04 3.62 10.50
N LEU A 86 4.89 4.15 10.06
CA LEU A 86 4.76 5.49 9.46
C LEU A 86 4.20 6.52 10.45
N THR A 87 4.40 6.34 11.75
CA THR A 87 3.86 7.23 12.78
C THR A 87 4.40 8.66 12.68
N ASN A 88 5.63 8.84 12.20
CA ASN A 88 6.27 10.14 12.02
C ASN A 88 5.87 10.86 10.70
N GLU A 89 4.97 10.26 9.92
CA GLU A 89 4.51 10.83 8.65
C GLU A 89 3.09 11.40 8.78
N PRO A 90 2.92 12.66 9.23
CA PRO A 90 1.60 13.22 9.55
C PRO A 90 0.70 13.40 8.31
N ASN A 91 1.26 13.35 7.12
CA ASN A 91 0.55 13.45 5.84
C ASN A 91 0.20 12.09 5.22
N VAL A 92 0.43 10.98 5.94
CA VAL A 92 -0.02 9.66 5.53
C VAL A 92 -1.38 9.34 6.16
N ARG A 93 -2.27 8.76 5.36
CA ARG A 93 -3.58 8.23 5.82
C ARG A 93 -3.70 6.76 5.42
N PHE A 94 -4.53 6.06 6.17
CA PHE A 94 -4.97 4.70 5.83
C PHE A 94 -6.48 4.74 5.65
N VAL A 95 -6.97 4.06 4.62
CA VAL A 95 -8.39 4.04 4.31
C VAL A 95 -8.81 2.60 4.03
N THR A 96 -9.64 2.08 4.89
CA THR A 96 -10.22 0.75 4.73
C THR A 96 -11.68 0.89 4.31
N PHE A 97 -12.02 0.33 3.16
CA PHE A 97 -13.38 0.25 2.65
C PHE A 97 -13.97 -1.11 2.99
N THR A 98 -15.19 -1.15 3.50
CA THR A 98 -15.90 -2.41 3.58
C THR A 98 -16.48 -2.80 2.22
N ILE A 99 -16.50 -4.10 1.91
CA ILE A 99 -17.21 -4.65 0.74
C ILE A 99 -18.54 -5.32 1.11
N ASP A 100 -18.91 -5.31 2.41
CA ASP A 100 -20.18 -5.83 2.94
C ASP A 100 -20.92 -4.74 3.74
N PRO A 101 -21.27 -3.60 3.10
CA PRO A 101 -21.84 -2.45 3.81
C PRO A 101 -23.21 -2.71 4.43
N ASP A 102 -23.93 -3.74 4.00
CA ASP A 102 -25.21 -4.13 4.58
C ASP A 102 -25.06 -4.61 6.03
N ARG A 103 -23.91 -5.19 6.37
CA ARG A 103 -23.61 -5.71 7.71
C ARG A 103 -22.58 -4.85 8.45
N ASP A 104 -21.66 -4.27 7.71
CA ASP A 104 -20.58 -3.44 8.26
C ASP A 104 -21.07 -1.99 8.44
N THR A 105 -21.96 -1.82 9.40
CA THR A 105 -22.41 -0.49 9.86
C THR A 105 -21.24 0.30 10.46
N PRO A 106 -21.37 1.63 10.61
CA PRO A 106 -20.35 2.44 11.31
C PRO A 106 -19.95 1.86 12.68
N ASP A 107 -20.91 1.37 13.46
CA ASP A 107 -20.65 0.76 14.78
C ASP A 107 -19.84 -0.55 14.67
N GLU A 108 -20.15 -1.41 13.69
CA GLU A 108 -19.41 -2.64 13.45
C GLU A 108 -17.99 -2.34 12.96
N LEU A 109 -17.83 -1.35 12.07
CA LEU A 109 -16.52 -0.88 11.62
C LEU A 109 -15.72 -0.27 12.77
N LYS A 110 -16.37 0.44 13.70
CA LYS A 110 -15.72 0.95 14.91
C LYS A 110 -15.17 -0.18 15.76
N LYS A 111 -15.99 -1.18 16.08
CA LYS A 111 -15.57 -2.36 16.86
C LYS A 111 -14.43 -3.11 16.17
N TYR A 112 -14.48 -3.23 14.84
CA TYR A 112 -13.42 -3.86 14.06
C TYR A 112 -12.12 -3.06 14.14
N ALA A 113 -12.17 -1.75 13.91
CA ALA A 113 -11.04 -0.84 13.99
C ALA A 113 -10.36 -0.84 15.39
N ASP A 114 -11.17 -0.86 16.45
CA ASP A 114 -10.68 -0.88 17.84
C ASP A 114 -9.83 -2.14 18.14
N ARG A 115 -10.18 -3.30 17.53
CA ARG A 115 -9.39 -4.55 17.65
C ARG A 115 -7.97 -4.40 17.11
N PHE A 116 -7.79 -3.55 16.09
CA PHE A 116 -6.50 -3.29 15.46
C PHE A 116 -5.83 -2.00 15.94
N ARG A 117 -6.38 -1.35 16.96
CA ARG A 117 -5.88 -0.08 17.52
C ARG A 117 -5.71 0.99 16.44
N ALA A 118 -6.69 1.07 15.54
CA ALA A 118 -6.70 2.04 14.47
C ALA A 118 -6.81 3.47 15.00
N ASP A 119 -5.82 4.30 14.70
CA ASP A 119 -5.81 5.72 15.06
C ASP A 119 -6.99 6.44 14.35
N PRO A 120 -7.92 7.06 15.08
CA PRO A 120 -9.11 7.67 14.52
C PRO A 120 -8.82 8.86 13.58
N GLU A 121 -7.67 9.54 13.76
CA GLU A 121 -7.28 10.69 12.94
C GLU A 121 -6.54 10.28 11.66
N ARG A 122 -6.00 9.08 11.63
CA ARG A 122 -5.11 8.63 10.56
C ARG A 122 -5.64 7.45 9.76
N TRP A 123 -6.53 6.64 10.34
CA TRP A 123 -7.05 5.45 9.71
C TRP A 123 -8.57 5.44 9.68
N LEU A 124 -9.11 5.72 8.50
CA LEU A 124 -10.54 5.78 8.23
C LEU A 124 -11.09 4.41 7.85
N PHE A 125 -12.30 4.10 8.31
CA PHE A 125 -13.05 2.91 7.91
C PHE A 125 -14.38 3.36 7.30
N LEU A 126 -14.54 3.08 6.02
CA LEU A 126 -15.62 3.65 5.20
C LEU A 126 -16.63 2.58 4.79
N THR A 127 -17.90 2.93 4.92
CA THR A 127 -19.07 2.15 4.47
C THR A 127 -20.01 3.03 3.65
N GLY A 128 -21.00 2.42 2.98
CA GLY A 128 -21.97 3.17 2.18
C GLY A 128 -22.92 2.26 1.44
N LYS A 129 -23.41 2.71 0.27
CA LYS A 129 -24.24 1.85 -0.58
C LYS A 129 -23.37 0.77 -1.25
N GLU A 130 -23.85 -0.49 -1.23
CA GLU A 130 -23.15 -1.64 -1.80
C GLU A 130 -22.66 -1.38 -3.24
N ALA A 131 -23.55 -0.88 -4.11
CA ALA A 131 -23.22 -0.60 -5.49
C ALA A 131 -22.05 0.40 -5.63
N ILE A 132 -22.01 1.44 -4.79
CA ILE A 132 -20.95 2.47 -4.81
C ILE A 132 -19.61 1.83 -4.38
N VAL A 133 -19.62 1.05 -3.29
CA VAL A 133 -18.39 0.44 -2.77
C VAL A 133 -17.83 -0.59 -3.73
N HIS A 134 -18.69 -1.43 -4.32
CA HIS A 134 -18.27 -2.46 -5.28
C HIS A 134 -17.76 -1.84 -6.58
N GLU A 135 -18.42 -0.79 -7.10
CA GLU A 135 -17.94 -0.05 -8.26
C GLU A 135 -16.58 0.63 -7.96
N LEU A 136 -16.44 1.22 -6.78
CA LEU A 136 -15.17 1.82 -6.36
C LEU A 136 -14.05 0.78 -6.33
N ALA A 137 -14.28 -0.40 -5.74
CA ALA A 137 -13.31 -1.48 -5.68
C ALA A 137 -12.93 -1.97 -7.08
N THR A 138 -13.93 -2.33 -7.91
CA THR A 138 -13.71 -3.01 -9.20
C THR A 138 -13.30 -2.04 -10.31
N SER A 139 -14.12 -1.02 -10.56
CA SER A 139 -13.89 -0.05 -11.63
C SER A 139 -12.91 1.05 -11.25
N GLY A 140 -12.91 1.48 -9.99
CA GLY A 140 -12.03 2.50 -9.47
C GLY A 140 -10.63 1.97 -9.17
N PHE A 141 -10.55 1.08 -8.20
CA PHE A 141 -9.28 0.52 -7.72
C PHE A 141 -8.78 -0.67 -8.53
N LYS A 142 -9.51 -1.16 -9.51
CA LYS A 142 -9.15 -2.35 -10.31
C LYS A 142 -8.84 -3.58 -9.44
N LEU A 143 -9.50 -3.69 -8.29
CA LEU A 143 -9.38 -4.78 -7.34
C LEU A 143 -10.63 -5.65 -7.37
N LEU A 144 -10.45 -6.96 -7.21
CA LEU A 144 -11.58 -7.88 -7.15
C LEU A 144 -12.41 -7.61 -5.87
N ALA A 145 -13.71 -7.50 -6.02
CA ALA A 145 -14.69 -7.45 -4.94
C ALA A 145 -16.04 -7.99 -5.50
N MET A 146 -16.30 -9.26 -5.27
CA MET A 146 -17.49 -9.94 -5.81
C MET A 146 -18.14 -10.80 -4.73
N LYS A 147 -19.48 -10.73 -4.64
CA LYS A 147 -20.24 -11.61 -3.77
C LYS A 147 -20.24 -13.02 -4.34
N LYS A 148 -19.94 -14.03 -3.50
CA LYS A 148 -19.99 -15.44 -3.86
C LYS A 148 -21.41 -15.95 -3.75
N PRO A 149 -22.04 -16.43 -4.82
CA PRO A 149 -23.32 -17.11 -4.71
C PRO A 149 -23.20 -18.35 -3.81
N GLY A 150 -23.94 -18.38 -2.70
CA GLY A 150 -23.89 -19.51 -1.76
C GLY A 150 -22.63 -19.58 -0.90
N GLY A 151 -21.88 -18.50 -0.79
CA GLY A 151 -20.70 -18.42 0.09
C GLY A 151 -21.03 -18.70 1.55
N ALA A 152 -20.17 -19.45 2.24
CA ALA A 152 -20.33 -19.76 3.65
C ALA A 152 -20.15 -18.49 4.50
N ALA A 153 -20.65 -18.54 5.75
CA ALA A 153 -20.48 -17.43 6.69
C ALA A 153 -18.97 -17.11 6.91
N GLY A 154 -18.57 -15.88 6.65
CA GLY A 154 -17.18 -15.43 6.70
C GLY A 154 -16.38 -15.64 5.39
N ASP A 155 -17.00 -16.21 4.36
CA ASP A 155 -16.44 -16.41 3.01
C ASP A 155 -17.45 -16.00 1.92
N GLU A 156 -18.23 -14.96 2.19
CA GLU A 156 -19.30 -14.52 1.29
C GLU A 156 -18.79 -13.71 0.08
N PHE A 157 -17.52 -13.32 0.08
CA PHE A 157 -16.96 -12.48 -0.98
C PHE A 157 -15.62 -13.02 -1.48
N ASP A 158 -15.42 -12.96 -2.80
CA ASP A 158 -14.11 -12.99 -3.43
C ASP A 158 -13.58 -11.57 -3.49
N HIS A 159 -12.45 -11.33 -2.85
CA HIS A 159 -11.84 -10.00 -2.86
C HIS A 159 -10.32 -10.04 -2.88
N SER A 160 -9.74 -8.96 -3.39
CA SER A 160 -8.29 -8.80 -3.41
C SER A 160 -7.74 -8.52 -2.01
N SER A 161 -6.63 -9.15 -1.66
CA SER A 161 -5.85 -8.85 -0.45
C SER A 161 -4.81 -7.73 -0.67
N ARG A 162 -4.82 -7.08 -1.83
CA ARG A 162 -3.83 -6.04 -2.15
C ARG A 162 -4.12 -4.72 -1.47
N LEU A 163 -3.05 -4.00 -1.17
CA LEU A 163 -3.06 -2.60 -0.73
C LEU A 163 -2.79 -1.72 -1.96
N ALA A 164 -3.52 -0.62 -2.11
CA ALA A 164 -3.22 0.39 -3.11
C ALA A 164 -2.58 1.61 -2.44
N VAL A 165 -1.56 2.20 -3.07
CA VAL A 165 -0.94 3.46 -2.64
C VAL A 165 -1.41 4.57 -3.55
N ILE A 166 -1.91 5.66 -2.96
CA ILE A 166 -2.49 6.80 -3.66
C ILE A 166 -1.73 8.07 -3.28
N ASP A 167 -1.44 8.90 -4.28
CA ASP A 167 -0.72 10.16 -4.11
C ASP A 167 -1.62 11.32 -3.64
N LYS A 168 -0.99 12.49 -3.42
CA LYS A 168 -1.64 13.73 -2.97
C LYS A 168 -2.71 14.25 -3.94
N ALA A 169 -2.66 13.87 -5.21
CA ALA A 169 -3.65 14.23 -6.23
C ALA A 169 -4.80 13.22 -6.35
N GLY A 170 -4.80 12.16 -5.53
CA GLY A 170 -5.81 11.11 -5.60
C GLY A 170 -5.61 10.14 -6.76
N ILE A 171 -4.36 9.93 -7.18
CA ILE A 171 -3.98 8.99 -8.25
C ILE A 171 -3.38 7.73 -7.62
N ILE A 172 -3.87 6.56 -8.00
CA ILE A 172 -3.28 5.27 -7.61
C ILE A 172 -1.93 5.12 -8.29
N ARG A 173 -0.87 4.90 -7.50
CA ARG A 173 0.51 4.84 -7.94
C ARG A 173 1.14 3.44 -7.81
N GLY A 174 0.49 2.52 -7.13
CA GLY A 174 1.00 1.16 -7.01
C GLY A 174 0.11 0.26 -6.18
N TYR A 175 0.34 -1.05 -6.35
CA TYR A 175 -0.33 -2.09 -5.58
C TYR A 175 0.70 -2.98 -4.91
N TYR A 176 0.41 -3.36 -3.68
CA TYR A 176 1.29 -4.14 -2.82
C TYR A 176 0.51 -5.27 -2.16
N ASP A 177 1.18 -6.36 -1.83
CA ASP A 177 0.53 -7.45 -1.13
C ASP A 177 0.20 -7.02 0.31
N GLY A 178 -1.05 -7.21 0.72
CA GLY A 178 -1.53 -6.89 2.06
C GLY A 178 -1.32 -8.02 3.07
N MET A 179 -0.90 -9.21 2.61
CA MET A 179 -0.60 -10.35 3.46
C MET A 179 0.44 -11.26 2.80
N PRO A 180 1.22 -12.03 3.57
CA PRO A 180 2.12 -13.03 3.00
C PRO A 180 1.33 -14.17 2.34
N THR A 181 1.91 -14.79 1.32
CA THR A 181 1.41 -16.04 0.76
C THR A 181 1.90 -17.24 1.58
N THR A 182 1.46 -18.45 1.25
CA THR A 182 1.86 -19.69 1.94
C THR A 182 3.03 -20.42 1.25
N ARG A 183 3.70 -19.79 0.28
CA ARG A 183 4.83 -20.39 -0.45
C ARG A 183 6.13 -20.28 0.33
N ASP A 184 7.08 -21.17 0.06
CA ASP A 184 8.45 -21.06 0.62
C ASP A 184 9.07 -19.71 0.23
N GLY A 185 9.76 -19.08 1.18
CA GLY A 185 10.33 -17.73 1.00
C GLY A 185 9.30 -16.58 0.99
N ALA A 186 8.02 -16.87 1.25
CA ALA A 186 6.96 -15.88 1.20
C ALA A 186 7.12 -14.76 2.25
N ALA A 187 7.68 -15.10 3.41
CA ALA A 187 7.89 -14.11 4.47
C ALA A 187 8.91 -13.04 4.05
N GLU A 188 10.06 -13.43 3.50
CA GLU A 188 11.09 -12.53 3.00
C GLU A 188 10.60 -11.71 1.81
N ALA A 189 9.86 -12.35 0.90
CA ALA A 189 9.26 -11.65 -0.24
C ALA A 189 8.24 -10.60 0.21
N PHE A 190 7.43 -10.93 1.22
CA PHE A 190 6.45 -10.01 1.80
C PHE A 190 7.12 -8.84 2.52
N GLU A 191 8.18 -9.07 3.32
CA GLU A 191 8.95 -7.99 3.93
C GLU A 191 9.60 -7.08 2.89
N GLY A 192 10.11 -7.65 1.81
CA GLY A 192 10.63 -6.90 0.65
C GLY A 192 9.54 -6.04 0.00
N ASN A 193 8.31 -6.59 -0.16
CA ASN A 193 7.16 -5.89 -0.68
C ASN A 193 6.73 -4.72 0.23
N LEU A 194 6.67 -4.91 1.54
CA LEU A 194 6.35 -3.83 2.49
C LEU A 194 7.44 -2.75 2.53
N LYS A 195 8.72 -3.13 2.40
CA LYS A 195 9.81 -2.16 2.26
C LYS A 195 9.63 -1.28 1.03
N LYS A 196 9.29 -1.88 -0.12
CA LYS A 196 9.00 -1.12 -1.36
C LYS A 196 7.81 -0.18 -1.18
N LEU A 197 6.72 -0.63 -0.53
CA LEU A 197 5.56 0.21 -0.23
C LEU A 197 5.98 1.45 0.57
N ARG A 198 6.73 1.27 1.68
CA ARG A 198 7.19 2.41 2.50
C ARG A 198 8.09 3.37 1.74
N GLN A 199 8.99 2.86 0.92
CA GLN A 199 9.85 3.69 0.06
C GLN A 199 9.03 4.48 -0.95
N HIS A 200 8.01 3.87 -1.55
CA HIS A 200 7.10 4.53 -2.47
C HIS A 200 6.32 5.64 -1.78
N VAL A 201 5.72 5.38 -0.61
CA VAL A 201 5.06 6.40 0.21
C VAL A 201 6.00 7.56 0.51
N ALA A 202 7.24 7.29 0.94
CA ALA A 202 8.24 8.32 1.21
C ALA A 202 8.59 9.15 -0.03
N THR A 203 8.58 8.56 -1.22
CA THR A 203 8.81 9.28 -2.49
C THR A 203 7.63 10.21 -2.82
N LEU A 204 6.39 9.76 -2.60
CA LEU A 204 5.18 10.53 -2.87
C LEU A 204 4.94 11.68 -1.86
N LEU A 205 5.60 11.63 -0.71
CA LEU A 205 5.52 12.69 0.30
C LEU A 205 6.39 13.92 -0.04
N LYS A 206 7.42 13.75 -0.84
CA LYS A 206 8.29 14.84 -1.33
C LYS A 206 7.54 15.74 -2.30
#